data_2034dcd89c257f77af709645abf4f89a
#
_entry.id   2034dcd89c257f77af709645abf4f89a
#
_cell.length_a   1.000
_cell.length_b   1.000
_cell.length_c   1.000
_cell.angle_alpha   90.00
_cell.angle_beta   90.00
_cell.angle_gamma   90.00
#
_symmetry.space_group_name_H-M   'P 1'
#
loop_
_entity.id
_entity.type
_entity.pdbx_description
1 polymer ?
#
loop_
_entity_poly.entity_id
_entity_poly.type
_entity_poly.pdbx_seq_one_letter_code
_entity_poly.pdbx_strand_id
1 'polypeptide(L)'
;MESYNPGIIPHTPSTQRNRFRHSSLGLVSTLSFPVIVSTADAMLKASGVTLIGFEKIGSGHCTAIVRGATAEVRIAVQAGVEHAKREGRLLSSLVIPRPFPNLEVVLPLGSHLLEEAQQQLRSRHSSQALGLLETRGFPAIVGAADAMLKSANVELTGYETIGAGLCTVIIRGRVAEVAMALQVGMAEAQRIGELVAVTVITRPLEDLEQALPLASYFIEEEETPEPLRLPVEVKETEKELVELPDLDQLPAPTKEIDF
;
A
#
# COMPACT_ATOMS: atom_id res chain seq x y z
N MET A 1 14.20 48.28 16.81
CA MET A 1 15.15 47.24 16.33
C MET A 1 14.79 45.97 17.10
N GLU A 2 13.83 45.21 16.59
CA GLU A 2 13.44 43.91 17.14
C GLU A 2 14.14 42.83 16.36
N SER A 3 14.89 42.01 17.06
CA SER A 3 15.67 40.92 16.53
C SER A 3 14.73 39.75 16.11
N TYR A 4 14.66 39.49 14.82
CA TYR A 4 14.02 38.33 14.23
C TYR A 4 14.81 37.07 14.60
N ASN A 5 14.19 36.20 15.39
CA ASN A 5 14.73 34.88 15.75
C ASN A 5 14.13 33.83 14.79
N PRO A 6 14.90 33.28 13.86
CA PRO A 6 14.39 32.21 13.00
C PRO A 6 14.24 30.95 13.84
N GLY A 7 12.99 30.56 14.10
CA GLY A 7 12.63 29.35 14.80
C GLY A 7 13.31 28.13 14.19
N ILE A 8 13.96 27.36 15.03
CA ILE A 8 14.58 26.08 14.76
C ILE A 8 13.49 25.12 14.32
N ILE A 9 13.52 24.72 13.05
CA ILE A 9 12.72 23.63 12.52
C ILE A 9 13.25 22.35 13.20
N PRO A 10 12.42 21.58 13.89
CA PRO A 10 12.88 20.31 14.47
C PRO A 10 13.17 19.33 13.33
N HIS A 11 14.45 19.06 13.09
CA HIS A 11 14.89 17.95 12.28
C HIS A 11 14.62 16.63 13.00
N THR A 12 13.52 15.98 12.71
CA THR A 12 13.35 14.57 12.97
C THR A 12 13.35 13.90 11.61
N PRO A 13 14.33 13.11 11.27
CA PRO A 13 14.31 11.67 11.48
C PRO A 13 15.71 11.01 11.46
N SER A 14 16.43 11.09 12.53
CA SER A 14 17.71 10.36 12.60
C SER A 14 17.63 9.07 13.43
N THR A 15 16.52 8.83 14.13
CA THR A 15 16.43 7.79 15.14
C THR A 15 16.25 6.38 14.52
N GLN A 16 15.52 6.23 13.42
CA GLN A 16 15.33 4.91 12.78
C GLN A 16 16.53 4.46 11.96
N ARG A 17 17.21 5.37 11.23
CA ARG A 17 18.45 5.04 10.52
C ARG A 17 19.55 4.48 11.43
N ASN A 18 19.58 4.90 12.70
CA ASN A 18 20.57 4.43 13.68
C ASN A 18 20.22 3.04 14.26
N ARG A 19 18.95 2.64 14.28
CA ARG A 19 18.49 1.40 14.92
C ARG A 19 19.07 0.14 14.25
N PHE A 20 19.30 0.16 12.94
CA PHE A 20 19.75 -1.01 12.17
C PHE A 20 21.25 -0.98 11.81
N ARG A 21 22.00 0.04 12.21
CA ARG A 21 23.38 0.27 11.77
C ARG A 21 24.35 -0.87 12.09
N HIS A 22 24.03 -1.72 13.05
CA HIS A 22 24.85 -2.86 13.47
C HIS A 22 24.10 -4.20 13.41
N SER A 23 22.89 -4.21 12.86
CA SER A 23 22.08 -5.41 12.74
C SER A 23 22.43 -6.21 11.50
N SER A 24 22.36 -7.54 11.63
CA SER A 24 22.50 -8.46 10.50
C SER A 24 21.31 -8.31 9.54
N LEU A 25 21.53 -8.65 8.28
CA LEU A 25 20.54 -8.62 7.21
C LEU A 25 20.23 -10.05 6.77
N GLY A 26 18.95 -10.39 6.67
CA GLY A 26 18.46 -11.65 6.14
C GLY A 26 17.52 -11.43 4.97
N LEU A 27 17.68 -12.23 3.91
CA LEU A 27 16.85 -12.18 2.72
C LEU A 27 16.39 -13.59 2.34
N VAL A 28 15.13 -13.72 1.96
CA VAL A 28 14.58 -14.91 1.30
C VAL A 28 13.80 -14.46 0.08
N SER A 29 14.05 -15.08 -1.08
CA SER A 29 13.42 -14.75 -2.34
C SER A 29 12.58 -15.91 -2.88
N THR A 30 11.39 -15.59 -3.39
CA THR A 30 10.44 -16.56 -3.96
C THR A 30 9.89 -16.07 -5.30
N LEU A 31 9.21 -16.97 -6.04
CA LEU A 31 8.50 -16.67 -7.30
C LEU A 31 7.01 -16.41 -7.10
N SER A 32 6.57 -15.92 -5.94
CA SER A 32 5.14 -15.67 -5.69
C SER A 32 4.98 -14.68 -4.56
N PHE A 33 4.09 -13.71 -4.72
CA PHE A 33 3.82 -12.72 -3.66
C PHE A 33 3.11 -13.34 -2.45
N PRO A 34 2.05 -14.16 -2.56
CA PRO A 34 1.47 -14.86 -1.42
C PRO A 34 2.50 -15.71 -0.67
N VAL A 35 3.35 -16.43 -1.40
CA VAL A 35 4.38 -17.28 -0.77
C VAL A 35 5.42 -16.44 -0.01
N ILE A 36 5.86 -15.29 -0.54
CA ILE A 36 6.81 -14.47 0.21
C ILE A 36 6.19 -13.85 1.46
N VAL A 37 4.90 -13.50 1.44
CA VAL A 37 4.20 -12.99 2.62
C VAL A 37 4.11 -14.07 3.70
N SER A 38 3.71 -15.30 3.36
CA SER A 38 3.68 -16.42 4.32
C SER A 38 5.09 -16.83 4.77
N THR A 39 6.08 -16.69 3.91
CA THR A 39 7.49 -16.90 4.24
C THR A 39 7.97 -15.89 5.28
N ALA A 40 7.65 -14.59 5.07
CA ALA A 40 7.98 -13.54 6.03
C ALA A 40 7.30 -13.76 7.39
N ASP A 41 6.04 -14.17 7.42
CA ASP A 41 5.34 -14.54 8.65
C ASP A 41 6.05 -15.70 9.38
N ALA A 42 6.49 -16.73 8.66
CA ALA A 42 7.28 -17.83 9.23
C ALA A 42 8.63 -17.35 9.79
N MET A 43 9.30 -16.42 9.10
CA MET A 43 10.56 -15.83 9.57
C MET A 43 10.37 -15.06 10.87
N LEU A 44 9.34 -14.21 10.94
CA LEU A 44 9.02 -13.38 12.10
C LEU A 44 8.61 -14.25 13.33
N LYS A 45 7.88 -15.33 13.11
CA LYS A 45 7.46 -16.24 14.18
C LYS A 45 8.58 -17.13 14.71
N ALA A 46 9.62 -17.34 13.89
CA ALA A 46 10.75 -18.20 14.27
C ALA A 46 11.73 -17.50 15.21
N SER A 47 11.85 -16.17 15.17
CA SER A 47 12.83 -15.45 15.99
C SER A 47 12.50 -13.94 16.06
N GLY A 48 13.19 -13.20 16.94
CA GLY A 48 12.99 -11.79 17.22
C GLY A 48 13.56 -10.84 16.15
N VAL A 49 13.32 -11.11 14.86
CA VAL A 49 13.73 -10.23 13.77
C VAL A 49 12.67 -9.19 13.44
N THR A 50 13.09 -8.09 12.84
CA THR A 50 12.20 -7.05 12.31
C THR A 50 12.13 -7.16 10.79
N LEU A 51 10.91 -7.20 10.24
CA LEU A 51 10.69 -7.13 8.78
C LEU A 51 10.88 -5.69 8.30
N ILE A 52 11.80 -5.51 7.34
CA ILE A 52 12.07 -4.19 6.76
C ILE A 52 11.11 -3.91 5.60
N GLY A 53 10.75 -4.95 4.85
CA GLY A 53 9.83 -4.85 3.72
C GLY A 53 10.04 -5.94 2.70
N PHE A 54 9.39 -5.74 1.55
CA PHE A 54 9.48 -6.61 0.39
C PHE A 54 10.09 -5.86 -0.78
N GLU A 55 11.06 -6.50 -1.47
CA GLU A 55 11.56 -6.04 -2.74
C GLU A 55 10.93 -6.85 -3.88
N LYS A 56 10.43 -6.15 -4.90
CA LYS A 56 9.72 -6.72 -6.06
C LYS A 56 10.41 -6.27 -7.34
N ILE A 57 11.15 -7.17 -7.97
CA ILE A 57 12.00 -6.85 -9.14
C ILE A 57 11.39 -7.29 -10.49
N GLY A 58 10.12 -7.70 -10.49
CA GLY A 58 9.44 -8.19 -11.69
C GLY A 58 9.64 -9.69 -11.92
N SER A 59 9.07 -10.21 -13.00
CA SER A 59 9.07 -11.64 -13.35
C SER A 59 8.63 -12.60 -12.22
N GLY A 60 7.82 -12.11 -11.30
CA GLY A 60 7.37 -12.87 -10.13
C GLY A 60 8.37 -12.93 -8.97
N HIS A 61 9.55 -12.31 -9.08
CA HIS A 61 10.56 -12.32 -8.03
C HIS A 61 10.19 -11.36 -6.89
N CYS A 62 10.00 -11.92 -5.70
CA CYS A 62 9.73 -11.18 -4.48
C CYS A 62 10.72 -11.61 -3.40
N THR A 63 11.27 -10.66 -2.65
CA THR A 63 12.22 -10.89 -1.58
C THR A 63 11.72 -10.25 -0.28
N ALA A 64 11.62 -11.04 0.78
CA ALA A 64 11.43 -10.52 2.13
C ALA A 64 12.79 -10.18 2.76
N ILE A 65 12.85 -9.04 3.44
CA ILE A 65 14.06 -8.47 4.02
C ILE A 65 13.85 -8.29 5.53
N VAL A 66 14.68 -8.95 6.34
CA VAL A 66 14.63 -8.87 7.79
C VAL A 66 15.94 -8.39 8.39
N ARG A 67 15.85 -7.76 9.57
CA ARG A 67 16.96 -7.27 10.38
C ARG A 67 16.87 -7.79 11.82
N GLY A 68 18.03 -7.99 12.45
CA GLY A 68 18.12 -8.44 13.84
C GLY A 68 19.52 -8.83 14.26
N ALA A 69 19.63 -9.49 15.40
CA ALA A 69 20.89 -10.12 15.81
C ALA A 69 21.26 -11.29 14.89
N THR A 70 22.55 -11.56 14.70
CA THR A 70 23.02 -12.55 13.72
C THR A 70 22.43 -13.94 13.91
N ALA A 71 22.28 -14.38 15.15
CA ALA A 71 21.68 -15.68 15.46
C ALA A 71 20.19 -15.72 15.08
N GLU A 72 19.45 -14.67 15.43
CA GLU A 72 18.03 -14.53 15.13
C GLU A 72 17.78 -14.49 13.62
N VAL A 73 18.58 -13.69 12.87
CA VAL A 73 18.47 -13.61 11.41
C VAL A 73 18.74 -14.97 10.76
N ARG A 74 19.71 -15.75 11.26
CA ARG A 74 19.97 -17.10 10.74
C ARG A 74 18.78 -18.04 10.95
N ILE A 75 18.19 -18.01 12.14
CA ILE A 75 17.00 -18.83 12.48
C ILE A 75 15.81 -18.41 11.58
N ALA A 76 15.56 -17.11 11.47
CA ALA A 76 14.49 -16.57 10.62
C ALA A 76 14.67 -17.01 9.16
N VAL A 77 15.86 -16.80 8.59
CA VAL A 77 16.14 -17.17 7.19
C VAL A 77 15.99 -18.66 6.97
N GLN A 78 16.47 -19.50 7.90
CA GLN A 78 16.30 -20.95 7.81
C GLN A 78 14.82 -21.34 7.80
N ALA A 79 14.02 -20.80 8.72
CA ALA A 79 12.57 -21.06 8.77
C ALA A 79 11.87 -20.61 7.48
N GLY A 80 12.25 -19.44 6.95
CA GLY A 80 11.73 -18.93 5.69
C GLY A 80 12.10 -19.82 4.50
N VAL A 81 13.34 -20.30 4.43
CA VAL A 81 13.82 -21.24 3.39
C VAL A 81 13.03 -22.55 3.45
N GLU A 82 12.84 -23.11 4.63
CA GLU A 82 12.08 -24.35 4.80
C GLU A 82 10.61 -24.17 4.37
N HIS A 83 10.00 -23.04 4.73
CA HIS A 83 8.65 -22.70 4.33
C HIS A 83 8.55 -22.56 2.81
N ALA A 84 9.39 -21.73 2.20
CA ALA A 84 9.38 -21.47 0.75
C ALA A 84 9.69 -22.74 -0.07
N LYS A 85 10.52 -23.65 0.44
CA LYS A 85 10.78 -24.96 -0.18
C LYS A 85 9.54 -25.85 -0.17
N ARG A 86 8.79 -25.89 0.94
CA ARG A 86 7.53 -26.67 1.00
C ARG A 86 6.51 -26.18 -0.01
N GLU A 87 6.45 -24.87 -0.23
CA GLU A 87 5.61 -24.24 -1.25
C GLU A 87 6.16 -24.42 -2.69
N GLY A 88 7.35 -24.98 -2.87
CA GLY A 88 7.98 -25.18 -4.18
C GLY A 88 8.34 -23.90 -4.92
N ARG A 89 8.50 -22.77 -4.21
CA ARG A 89 8.70 -21.44 -4.80
C ARG A 89 10.00 -20.75 -4.36
N LEU A 90 10.87 -21.41 -3.63
CA LEU A 90 12.17 -20.85 -3.21
C LEU A 90 13.05 -20.57 -4.42
N LEU A 91 13.60 -19.35 -4.48
CA LEU A 91 14.62 -18.95 -5.45
C LEU A 91 16.02 -18.91 -4.82
N SER A 92 16.17 -18.09 -3.78
CA SER A 92 17.44 -17.87 -3.12
C SER A 92 17.27 -17.36 -1.70
N SER A 93 18.35 -17.43 -0.92
CA SER A 93 18.39 -16.85 0.42
C SER A 93 19.79 -16.31 0.71
N LEU A 94 19.87 -15.31 1.59
CA LEU A 94 21.14 -14.70 1.97
C LEU A 94 21.10 -14.22 3.42
N VAL A 95 22.21 -14.40 4.15
CA VAL A 95 22.43 -13.79 5.46
C VAL A 95 23.74 -13.00 5.42
N ILE A 96 23.68 -11.73 5.76
CA ILE A 96 24.84 -10.85 5.88
C ILE A 96 24.98 -10.43 7.35
N PRO A 97 25.90 -11.02 8.13
CA PRO A 97 26.06 -10.73 9.55
C PRO A 97 26.45 -9.27 9.85
N ARG A 98 27.23 -8.66 8.96
CA ARG A 98 27.69 -7.27 9.07
C ARG A 98 27.56 -6.58 7.72
N PRO A 99 26.36 -6.09 7.35
CA PRO A 99 26.19 -5.38 6.11
C PRO A 99 27.01 -4.08 6.12
N PHE A 100 27.57 -3.75 4.97
CA PHE A 100 28.31 -2.49 4.81
C PHE A 100 27.32 -1.32 4.92
N PRO A 101 27.69 -0.20 5.57
CA PRO A 101 26.75 0.92 5.79
C PRO A 101 26.07 1.44 4.52
N ASN A 102 26.79 1.47 3.38
CA ASN A 102 26.24 1.94 2.11
C ASN A 102 25.28 0.95 1.45
N LEU A 103 25.16 -0.28 1.94
CA LEU A 103 24.22 -1.28 1.42
C LEU A 103 22.76 -0.82 1.64
N GLU A 104 22.51 0.05 2.58
CA GLU A 104 21.20 0.65 2.83
C GLU A 104 20.60 1.33 1.57
N VAL A 105 21.43 1.78 0.64
CA VAL A 105 21.01 2.44 -0.61
C VAL A 105 20.20 1.48 -1.52
N VAL A 106 20.47 0.18 -1.46
CA VAL A 106 19.79 -0.83 -2.30
C VAL A 106 18.61 -1.49 -1.59
N LEU A 107 18.33 -1.12 -0.34
CA LEU A 107 17.23 -1.68 0.42
C LEU A 107 15.97 -0.79 0.33
N PRO A 108 14.75 -1.36 0.39
CA PRO A 108 13.49 -0.62 0.23
C PRO A 108 13.16 0.25 1.45
N LEU A 109 14.05 1.19 1.79
CA LEU A 109 13.93 2.09 2.94
C LEU A 109 13.24 3.43 2.60
N GLY A 110 12.81 3.62 1.34
CA GLY A 110 12.45 4.94 0.78
C GLY A 110 11.00 5.40 0.96
N SER A 111 10.11 4.63 1.55
CA SER A 111 8.67 4.95 1.57
C SER A 111 8.13 5.54 2.88
N HIS A 112 9.00 6.00 3.77
CA HIS A 112 8.62 6.44 5.13
C HIS A 112 7.74 7.70 5.23
N LEU A 113 7.58 8.49 4.17
CA LEU A 113 6.72 9.68 4.17
C LEU A 113 5.22 9.35 4.00
N LEU A 114 4.91 8.15 3.54
CA LEU A 114 3.53 7.62 3.45
C LEU A 114 3.07 6.90 4.74
N GLU A 115 3.98 6.66 5.68
CA GLU A 115 3.73 5.80 6.84
C GLU A 115 2.85 6.43 7.91
N GLU A 116 2.89 7.75 8.13
CA GLU A 116 2.09 8.38 9.19
C GLU A 116 0.60 8.38 8.88
N ALA A 117 0.20 8.63 7.63
CA ALA A 117 -1.18 8.53 7.19
C ALA A 117 -1.71 7.07 7.17
N GLN A 118 -0.83 6.12 6.85
CA GLN A 118 -1.17 4.70 6.81
C GLN A 118 -1.31 4.07 8.21
N GLN A 119 -0.71 4.64 9.23
CA GLN A 119 -0.67 4.06 10.57
C GLN A 119 -2.05 4.05 11.26
N GLN A 120 -2.90 5.05 11.01
CA GLN A 120 -4.27 5.09 11.53
C GLN A 120 -5.19 4.04 10.90
N LEU A 121 -5.03 3.77 9.61
CA LEU A 121 -5.81 2.76 8.89
C LEU A 121 -5.38 1.33 9.28
N ARG A 122 -4.09 1.12 9.49
CA ARG A 122 -3.52 -0.18 9.88
C ARG A 122 -4.00 -0.66 11.25
N SER A 123 -4.20 0.26 12.20
CA SER A 123 -4.65 -0.09 13.57
C SER A 123 -6.04 -0.74 13.61
N ARG A 124 -6.91 -0.50 12.62
CA ARG A 124 -8.24 -1.11 12.52
C ARG A 124 -8.21 -2.60 12.15
N HIS A 125 -7.13 -3.06 11.50
CA HIS A 125 -7.03 -4.40 10.92
C HIS A 125 -6.05 -5.33 11.64
N SER A 126 -5.32 -4.84 12.65
CA SER A 126 -4.20 -5.55 13.28
C SER A 126 -4.54 -6.88 13.97
N SER A 127 -5.82 -7.19 14.18
CA SER A 127 -6.27 -8.46 14.77
C SER A 127 -6.97 -9.41 13.80
N GLN A 128 -7.09 -9.03 12.54
CA GLN A 128 -7.81 -9.79 11.53
C GLN A 128 -6.91 -10.78 10.79
N ALA A 129 -7.48 -11.90 10.36
CA ALA A 129 -6.78 -12.83 9.48
C ALA A 129 -6.58 -12.19 8.10
N LEU A 130 -5.49 -12.56 7.46
CA LEU A 130 -5.07 -12.13 6.14
C LEU A 130 -5.26 -13.27 5.15
N GLY A 131 -5.91 -13.00 4.03
CA GLY A 131 -6.03 -13.90 2.89
C GLY A 131 -5.39 -13.28 1.65
N LEU A 132 -4.57 -14.06 0.92
CA LEU A 132 -3.97 -13.66 -0.33
C LEU A 132 -4.33 -14.69 -1.40
N LEU A 133 -4.77 -14.21 -2.57
CA LEU A 133 -5.03 -15.03 -3.73
C LEU A 133 -4.31 -14.42 -4.93
N GLU A 134 -3.50 -15.22 -5.61
CA GLU A 134 -2.73 -14.82 -6.78
C GLU A 134 -3.18 -15.57 -8.03
N THR A 135 -3.35 -14.83 -9.11
CA THR A 135 -3.69 -15.36 -10.43
C THR A 135 -2.70 -14.88 -11.49
N ARG A 136 -2.67 -15.58 -12.61
CA ARG A 136 -2.11 -15.04 -13.84
C ARG A 136 -3.23 -14.48 -14.70
N GLY A 137 -3.16 -13.16 -14.95
CA GLY A 137 -4.16 -12.44 -15.76
C GLY A 137 -5.20 -11.69 -14.93
N PHE A 138 -5.45 -10.45 -15.34
CA PHE A 138 -6.32 -9.52 -14.64
C PHE A 138 -7.80 -9.95 -14.54
N PRO A 139 -8.45 -10.52 -15.59
CA PRO A 139 -9.84 -10.96 -15.46
C PRO A 139 -10.06 -12.02 -14.38
N ALA A 140 -9.10 -12.94 -14.19
CA ALA A 140 -9.18 -13.99 -13.19
C ALA A 140 -9.17 -13.43 -11.76
N ILE A 141 -8.28 -12.46 -11.49
CA ILE A 141 -8.20 -11.85 -10.16
C ILE A 141 -9.42 -10.98 -9.84
N VAL A 142 -9.96 -10.26 -10.84
CA VAL A 142 -11.16 -9.43 -10.65
C VAL A 142 -12.38 -10.31 -10.35
N GLY A 143 -12.55 -11.39 -11.12
CA GLY A 143 -13.65 -12.34 -10.87
C GLY A 143 -13.54 -13.03 -9.51
N ALA A 144 -12.33 -13.46 -9.15
CA ALA A 144 -12.07 -14.04 -7.84
C ALA A 144 -12.35 -13.05 -6.69
N ALA A 145 -11.91 -11.80 -6.82
CA ALA A 145 -12.17 -10.76 -5.82
C ALA A 145 -13.67 -10.50 -5.63
N ASP A 146 -14.43 -10.36 -6.72
CA ASP A 146 -15.88 -10.17 -6.66
C ASP A 146 -16.58 -11.37 -5.99
N ALA A 147 -16.19 -12.60 -6.33
CA ALA A 147 -16.74 -13.81 -5.74
C ALA A 147 -16.42 -13.90 -4.23
N MET A 148 -15.21 -13.55 -3.82
CA MET A 148 -14.81 -13.52 -2.42
C MET A 148 -15.64 -12.52 -1.61
N LEU A 149 -15.78 -11.29 -2.09
CA LEU A 149 -16.54 -10.23 -1.43
C LEU A 149 -18.03 -10.56 -1.31
N LYS A 150 -18.59 -11.32 -2.25
CA LYS A 150 -19.99 -11.76 -2.24
C LYS A 150 -20.25 -12.96 -1.33
N SER A 151 -19.25 -13.79 -1.09
CA SER A 151 -19.41 -15.06 -0.36
C SER A 151 -19.23 -14.96 1.14
N ALA A 152 -18.51 -13.94 1.65
CA ALA A 152 -18.15 -13.81 3.04
C ALA A 152 -17.98 -12.35 3.46
N ASN A 153 -18.04 -12.09 4.76
CA ASN A 153 -17.81 -10.76 5.31
C ASN A 153 -16.29 -10.50 5.44
N VAL A 154 -15.68 -10.22 4.30
CA VAL A 154 -14.27 -9.87 4.17
C VAL A 154 -14.12 -8.51 3.50
N GLU A 155 -12.99 -7.87 3.76
CA GLU A 155 -12.63 -6.58 3.18
C GLU A 155 -11.44 -6.77 2.22
N LEU A 156 -11.54 -6.19 1.02
CA LEU A 156 -10.45 -6.14 0.06
C LEU A 156 -9.54 -4.96 0.42
N THR A 157 -8.37 -5.24 0.98
CA THR A 157 -7.47 -4.21 1.53
C THR A 157 -6.27 -3.90 0.65
N GLY A 158 -5.99 -4.72 -0.35
CA GLY A 158 -4.84 -4.49 -1.21
C GLY A 158 -4.92 -5.24 -2.54
N TYR A 159 -4.18 -4.72 -3.48
CA TYR A 159 -3.93 -5.30 -4.80
C TYR A 159 -2.47 -5.08 -5.16
N GLU A 160 -1.79 -6.11 -5.65
CA GLU A 160 -0.38 -6.05 -5.99
C GLU A 160 -0.09 -6.76 -7.30
N THR A 161 0.83 -6.20 -8.07
CA THR A 161 1.35 -6.81 -9.31
C THR A 161 2.86 -6.94 -9.23
N ILE A 162 3.38 -8.12 -9.56
CA ILE A 162 4.82 -8.42 -9.47
C ILE A 162 5.47 -8.75 -10.80
N GLY A 163 4.78 -8.43 -11.90
CA GLY A 163 5.23 -8.75 -13.27
C GLY A 163 4.86 -10.17 -13.70
N ALA A 164 5.24 -10.52 -14.93
CA ALA A 164 4.90 -11.80 -15.58
C ALA A 164 3.38 -12.12 -15.62
N GLY A 165 2.53 -11.09 -15.54
CA GLY A 165 1.07 -11.22 -15.49
C GLY A 165 0.52 -11.69 -14.15
N LEU A 166 1.35 -11.74 -13.10
CA LEU A 166 0.93 -12.13 -11.76
C LEU A 166 0.26 -10.97 -11.02
N CYS A 167 -0.94 -11.23 -10.52
CA CYS A 167 -1.77 -10.30 -9.80
C CYS A 167 -2.23 -10.94 -8.48
N THR A 168 -2.11 -10.24 -7.37
CA THR A 168 -2.51 -10.71 -6.04
C THR A 168 -3.52 -9.76 -5.43
N VAL A 169 -4.63 -10.27 -4.91
CA VAL A 169 -5.54 -9.55 -4.01
C VAL A 169 -5.30 -9.94 -2.57
N ILE A 170 -5.48 -8.98 -1.69
CA ILE A 170 -5.31 -9.11 -0.24
C ILE A 170 -6.66 -8.82 0.40
N ILE A 171 -7.20 -9.82 1.13
CA ILE A 171 -8.45 -9.69 1.89
C ILE A 171 -8.20 -9.83 3.38
N ARG A 172 -9.06 -9.20 4.18
CA ARG A 172 -9.04 -9.27 5.64
C ARG A 172 -10.41 -9.60 6.21
N GLY A 173 -10.40 -10.21 7.38
CA GLY A 173 -11.61 -10.59 8.09
C GLY A 173 -11.34 -11.59 9.20
N ARG A 174 -12.41 -12.19 9.72
CA ARG A 174 -12.28 -13.31 10.64
C ARG A 174 -11.74 -14.53 9.90
N VAL A 175 -10.98 -15.40 10.58
CA VAL A 175 -10.34 -16.58 9.99
C VAL A 175 -11.30 -17.42 9.16
N ALA A 176 -12.50 -17.71 9.70
CA ALA A 176 -13.51 -18.50 9.00
C ALA A 176 -14.05 -17.81 7.73
N GLU A 177 -14.25 -16.49 7.80
CA GLU A 177 -14.72 -15.70 6.65
C GLU A 177 -13.66 -15.65 5.55
N VAL A 178 -12.39 -15.41 5.92
CA VAL A 178 -11.26 -15.41 4.98
C VAL A 178 -11.10 -16.77 4.31
N ALA A 179 -11.20 -17.86 5.07
CA ALA A 179 -11.08 -19.21 4.52
C ALA A 179 -12.22 -19.52 3.53
N MET A 180 -13.46 -19.15 3.87
CA MET A 180 -14.62 -19.34 3.01
C MET A 180 -14.51 -18.49 1.74
N ALA A 181 -14.15 -17.22 1.87
CA ALA A 181 -13.93 -16.32 0.74
C ALA A 181 -12.89 -16.88 -0.24
N LEU A 182 -11.73 -17.29 0.28
CA LEU A 182 -10.66 -17.84 -0.55
C LEU A 182 -11.08 -19.12 -1.26
N GLN A 183 -11.84 -20.02 -0.62
CA GLN A 183 -12.34 -21.22 -1.25
C GLN A 183 -13.22 -20.90 -2.49
N VAL A 184 -14.12 -19.92 -2.35
CA VAL A 184 -14.97 -19.46 -3.46
C VAL A 184 -14.15 -18.74 -4.54
N GLY A 185 -13.23 -17.86 -4.11
CA GLY A 185 -12.34 -17.14 -5.01
C GLY A 185 -11.43 -18.05 -5.83
N MET A 186 -10.91 -19.11 -5.23
CA MET A 186 -10.10 -20.14 -5.91
C MET A 186 -10.89 -20.80 -7.05
N ALA A 187 -12.12 -21.23 -6.77
CA ALA A 187 -12.97 -21.85 -7.77
C ALA A 187 -13.26 -20.91 -8.94
N GLU A 188 -13.55 -19.65 -8.65
CA GLU A 188 -13.82 -18.64 -9.67
C GLU A 188 -12.56 -18.28 -10.46
N ALA A 189 -11.40 -18.13 -9.80
CA ALA A 189 -10.13 -17.90 -10.47
C ALA A 189 -9.79 -18.99 -11.46
N GLN A 190 -9.95 -20.26 -11.07
CA GLN A 190 -9.69 -21.43 -11.91
C GLN A 190 -10.68 -21.53 -13.09
N ARG A 191 -11.91 -21.04 -12.93
CA ARG A 191 -12.91 -21.00 -14.00
C ARG A 191 -12.57 -19.98 -15.09
N ILE A 192 -11.96 -18.85 -14.72
CA ILE A 192 -11.68 -17.73 -15.63
C ILE A 192 -10.27 -17.81 -16.21
N GLY A 193 -9.27 -18.25 -15.41
CA GLY A 193 -7.87 -18.25 -15.78
C GLY A 193 -7.00 -19.16 -14.91
N GLU A 194 -5.73 -18.79 -14.74
CA GLU A 194 -4.75 -19.58 -13.97
C GLU A 194 -4.70 -19.10 -12.51
N LEU A 195 -5.05 -19.97 -11.57
CA LEU A 195 -4.78 -19.78 -10.15
C LEU A 195 -3.33 -20.16 -9.88
N VAL A 196 -2.56 -19.25 -9.30
CA VAL A 196 -1.12 -19.45 -9.05
C VAL A 196 -0.82 -19.82 -7.61
N ALA A 197 -1.36 -19.05 -6.64
CA ALA A 197 -1.12 -19.30 -5.23
C ALA A 197 -2.27 -18.78 -4.36
N VAL A 198 -2.42 -19.39 -3.18
CA VAL A 198 -3.33 -18.94 -2.12
C VAL A 198 -2.65 -19.09 -0.77
N THR A 199 -2.83 -18.11 0.10
CA THR A 199 -2.26 -18.12 1.45
C THR A 199 -3.26 -17.56 2.46
N VAL A 200 -3.31 -18.17 3.65
CA VAL A 200 -4.04 -17.66 4.81
C VAL A 200 -3.07 -17.45 5.96
N ILE A 201 -3.07 -16.26 6.55
CA ILE A 201 -2.32 -15.94 7.76
C ILE A 201 -3.32 -15.57 8.85
N THR A 202 -3.49 -16.46 9.81
CA THR A 202 -4.56 -16.32 10.82
C THR A 202 -4.29 -15.23 11.85
N ARG A 203 -3.02 -14.95 12.11
CA ARG A 203 -2.54 -13.93 13.05
C ARG A 203 -1.26 -13.31 12.49
N PRO A 204 -1.37 -12.34 11.58
CA PRO A 204 -0.20 -11.63 11.10
C PRO A 204 0.44 -10.84 12.23
N LEU A 205 1.76 -10.76 12.23
CA LEU A 205 2.51 -9.91 13.16
C LEU A 205 2.48 -8.46 12.66
N GLU A 206 2.61 -7.51 13.58
CA GLU A 206 2.53 -6.08 13.28
C GLU A 206 3.53 -5.64 12.20
N ASP A 207 4.77 -6.13 12.27
CA ASP A 207 5.81 -5.83 11.26
C ASP A 207 5.40 -6.29 9.85
N LEU A 208 4.73 -7.45 9.75
CA LEU A 208 4.21 -7.94 8.47
C LEU A 208 3.09 -7.02 7.96
N GLU A 209 2.20 -6.62 8.84
CA GLU A 209 1.10 -5.70 8.52
C GLU A 209 1.60 -4.36 7.99
N GLN A 210 2.66 -3.82 8.58
CA GLN A 210 3.27 -2.56 8.16
C GLN A 210 3.92 -2.65 6.77
N ALA A 211 4.38 -3.82 6.35
CA ALA A 211 5.05 -4.01 5.08
C ALA A 211 4.09 -4.34 3.90
N LEU A 212 2.82 -4.62 4.17
CA LEU A 212 1.86 -4.97 3.13
C LEU A 212 1.32 -3.73 2.40
N PRO A 213 1.09 -3.82 1.07
CA PRO A 213 0.48 -2.75 0.32
C PRO A 213 -0.98 -2.54 0.75
N LEU A 214 -1.37 -1.28 0.88
CA LEU A 214 -2.77 -0.88 1.05
C LEU A 214 -3.32 -0.35 -0.28
N ALA A 215 -4.59 -0.57 -0.52
CA ALA A 215 -5.25 -0.02 -1.70
C ALA A 215 -5.29 1.52 -1.61
N SER A 216 -4.98 2.20 -2.71
CA SER A 216 -4.87 3.66 -2.76
C SER A 216 -6.16 4.39 -2.36
N TYR A 217 -7.33 3.80 -2.59
CA TYR A 217 -8.61 4.41 -2.20
C TYR A 217 -8.82 4.52 -0.68
N PHE A 218 -8.11 3.73 0.14
CA PHE A 218 -8.10 3.91 1.59
C PHE A 218 -7.30 5.14 2.04
N ILE A 219 -6.48 5.70 1.15
CA ILE A 219 -5.61 6.85 1.44
C ILE A 219 -6.33 8.17 1.11
N GLU A 220 -7.37 8.13 0.25
CA GLU A 220 -8.07 9.33 -0.26
C GLU A 220 -9.23 9.82 0.62
N GLU A 221 -9.60 9.11 1.69
CA GLU A 221 -10.68 9.53 2.61
C GLU A 221 -10.23 10.53 3.70
N GLU A 222 -9.06 11.15 3.61
CA GLU A 222 -8.84 12.38 4.37
C GLU A 222 -9.61 13.51 3.68
N GLU A 223 -10.69 13.92 4.31
CA GLU A 223 -11.47 15.10 3.98
C GLU A 223 -10.52 16.22 3.57
N THR A 224 -10.59 16.61 2.29
CA THR A 224 -9.96 17.87 1.88
C THR A 224 -10.49 18.95 2.83
N PRO A 225 -9.64 19.63 3.61
CA PRO A 225 -10.11 20.67 4.50
C PRO A 225 -10.94 21.64 3.67
N GLU A 226 -12.20 21.88 4.06
CA GLU A 226 -13.03 22.87 3.39
C GLU A 226 -12.20 24.14 3.20
N PRO A 227 -12.12 24.68 1.97
CA PRO A 227 -11.36 25.90 1.76
C PRO A 227 -11.84 26.94 2.75
N LEU A 228 -10.93 27.43 3.58
CA LEU A 228 -11.19 28.51 4.53
C LEU A 228 -11.92 29.63 3.76
N ARG A 229 -13.22 29.73 3.96
CA ARG A 229 -14.01 30.87 3.50
C ARG A 229 -13.59 32.04 4.38
N LEU A 230 -12.62 32.80 3.90
CA LEU A 230 -12.36 34.11 4.48
C LEU A 230 -13.66 34.92 4.37
N PRO A 231 -14.10 35.59 5.43
CA PRO A 231 -15.23 36.48 5.31
C PRO A 231 -14.89 37.56 4.30
N VAL A 232 -15.49 37.47 3.13
CA VAL A 232 -15.42 38.55 2.16
C VAL A 232 -16.33 39.64 2.72
N GLU A 233 -15.73 40.73 3.25
CA GLU A 233 -16.45 41.97 3.46
C GLU A 233 -17.00 42.43 2.10
N VAL A 234 -18.25 42.15 1.87
CA VAL A 234 -18.95 42.74 0.73
C VAL A 234 -19.14 44.18 1.07
N LYS A 235 -18.27 45.06 0.58
CA LYS A 235 -18.57 46.48 0.46
C LYS A 235 -19.75 46.58 -0.49
N GLU A 236 -20.91 46.91 0.05
CA GLU A 236 -22.07 47.35 -0.73
C GLU A 236 -21.63 48.57 -1.52
N THR A 237 -21.27 48.38 -2.78
CA THR A 237 -21.25 49.44 -3.77
C THR A 237 -22.71 49.73 -4.11
N GLU A 238 -23.21 50.89 -3.68
CA GLU A 238 -24.47 51.46 -4.16
C GLU A 238 -24.47 51.32 -5.68
N LYS A 239 -25.41 50.58 -6.21
CA LYS A 239 -25.68 50.53 -7.64
C LYS A 239 -26.33 51.87 -8.01
N GLU A 240 -25.53 52.75 -8.57
CA GLU A 240 -26.02 53.94 -9.29
C GLU A 240 -26.96 53.41 -10.37
N LEU A 241 -28.27 53.73 -10.23
CA LEU A 241 -29.29 53.44 -11.23
C LEU A 241 -28.98 54.29 -12.44
N VAL A 242 -28.37 53.70 -13.46
CA VAL A 242 -28.26 54.33 -14.78
C VAL A 242 -29.64 54.35 -15.41
N GLU A 243 -30.26 55.51 -15.45
CA GLU A 243 -31.49 55.72 -16.22
C GLU A 243 -31.26 55.38 -17.68
N LEU A 244 -31.99 54.39 -18.17
CA LEU A 244 -31.95 54.01 -19.57
C LEU A 244 -32.56 55.14 -20.42
N PRO A 245 -31.93 55.54 -21.54
CA PRO A 245 -32.49 56.54 -22.43
C PRO A 245 -33.80 56.06 -23.02
N ASP A 246 -34.75 57.01 -23.13
CA ASP A 246 -36.10 56.80 -23.64
C ASP A 246 -36.05 56.20 -25.05
N LEU A 247 -36.66 55.04 -25.24
CA LEU A 247 -36.64 54.26 -26.47
C LEU A 247 -37.36 54.96 -27.63
N ASP A 248 -38.20 56.01 -27.34
CA ASP A 248 -38.93 56.77 -28.35
C ASP A 248 -38.10 57.80 -29.08
N GLN A 249 -36.83 58.00 -28.71
CA GLN A 249 -35.93 58.97 -29.33
C GLN A 249 -34.87 58.38 -30.27
N LEU A 250 -34.95 57.07 -30.55
CA LEU A 250 -34.02 56.46 -31.50
C LEU A 250 -34.47 56.68 -32.95
N PRO A 251 -33.62 57.23 -33.85
CA PRO A 251 -33.97 57.41 -35.27
C PRO A 251 -34.16 56.02 -35.91
N ALA A 252 -35.24 55.90 -36.70
CA ALA A 252 -35.57 54.68 -37.42
C ALA A 252 -34.45 54.30 -38.42
N PRO A 253 -34.17 52.99 -38.55
CA PRO A 253 -33.14 52.51 -39.45
C PRO A 253 -33.54 52.79 -40.92
N THR A 254 -32.75 53.59 -41.63
CA THR A 254 -32.85 53.76 -43.07
C THR A 254 -32.48 52.48 -43.78
N LYS A 255 -33.45 51.89 -44.45
CA LYS A 255 -33.22 50.84 -45.44
C LYS A 255 -32.65 51.48 -46.71
N GLU A 256 -31.40 51.22 -46.99
CA GLU A 256 -30.92 51.20 -48.34
C GLU A 256 -30.55 49.83 -48.76
N ILE A 257 -31.34 49.25 -49.65
CA ILE A 257 -31.03 48.11 -50.45
C ILE A 257 -30.60 48.67 -51.79
N ASP A 258 -29.35 48.41 -52.17
CA ASP A 258 -28.96 48.52 -53.57
C ASP A 258 -28.08 47.31 -53.95
N PHE A 259 -28.43 46.70 -55.02
CA PHE A 259 -28.12 45.60 -55.89
C PHE A 259 -26.70 45.01 -55.89
#